data_e0dc07af031f90581c4bde402c8fda9a
#
_entry.id   e0dc07af031f90581c4bde402c8fda9a
#
_cell.length_a   1.000
_cell.length_b   1.000
_cell.length_c   1.000
_cell.angle_alpha   90.00
_cell.angle_beta   90.00
_cell.angle_gamma   90.00
#
_symmetry.space_group_name_H-M   'P 1'
#
loop_
_entity.id
_entity.type
_entity.pdbx_description
1 polymer ?
#
loop_
_entity_poly.entity_id
_entity_poly.type
_entity_poly.pdbx_seq_one_letter_code
_entity_poly.pdbx_strand_id
1 'polypeptide(L)'
;MAKSAYPTGVENHGGTLRIWFIYKGKRVRESLGVPDTSKNRKVAGELRASVCFAIKTGNFNYASQFPDSPNLKKFGVENKEITVIELANKWLELKRMEISTNAMSRYSSIARNMVPRIGGDKLVSAVTQEDLLFIRKELLTGYHVLKAGQKTPVKGRSVRTVNNYMRTMSGMFNFAADSSYVKANPFNGISMLKRSRTEPDPLTREEFVRLINACTHQQLKNMWSLAVYTGVRHGELVSLAWEDIDLKAGTMMIRRNHTLTKEFTLPKTEAGTDRIINLIQPAIDVLKNQAEMTRLGKQYQVEVKLREYGRADVHPCTFVFNPQIVSRNGRAGNHYAVGSINQSWEAAMRRAGVRYRRAYQSRHTYACWSLAAGANPNFIAKQMGHTDAQMVYRVYGSWMAENNQDQVLILNQKLSEFAPSMPHAVGSDGY
;
A
#
# COMPACT_ATOMS: atom_id res chain seq x y z
N MET A 1 -16.95 -9.67 68.36
CA MET A 1 -17.12 -10.34 67.07
C MET A 1 -16.24 -11.60 67.07
N ALA A 2 -16.84 -12.78 66.89
CA ALA A 2 -16.11 -14.05 66.86
C ALA A 2 -15.15 -14.03 65.66
N LYS A 3 -13.84 -14.30 65.92
CA LYS A 3 -12.84 -14.43 64.85
C LYS A 3 -13.31 -15.57 63.92
N SER A 4 -13.48 -15.28 62.65
CA SER A 4 -13.77 -16.28 61.63
C SER A 4 -12.76 -17.42 61.70
N ALA A 5 -13.23 -18.67 61.75
CA ALA A 5 -12.37 -19.87 61.81
C ALA A 5 -11.53 -20.07 60.54
N TYR A 6 -11.73 -19.24 59.50
CA TYR A 6 -11.06 -19.31 58.23
C TYR A 6 -10.29 -17.99 57.88
N PRO A 7 -9.11 -18.08 57.28
CA PRO A 7 -8.46 -16.92 56.72
C PRO A 7 -9.32 -16.21 55.67
N THR A 8 -9.10 -14.91 55.48
CA THR A 8 -9.86 -14.10 54.52
C THR A 8 -9.86 -14.73 53.12
N GLY A 9 -11.06 -15.02 52.60
CA GLY A 9 -11.24 -15.58 51.26
C GLY A 9 -10.94 -17.07 51.12
N VAL A 10 -10.85 -17.77 52.21
CA VAL A 10 -10.81 -19.23 52.27
C VAL A 10 -12.14 -19.73 52.81
N GLU A 11 -12.73 -20.73 52.18
CA GLU A 11 -14.02 -21.33 52.61
C GLU A 11 -14.03 -22.83 52.42
N ASN A 12 -14.81 -23.52 53.25
CA ASN A 12 -15.08 -24.95 53.12
C ASN A 12 -16.18 -25.17 52.09
N HIS A 13 -15.97 -26.15 51.23
CA HIS A 13 -16.98 -26.57 50.24
C HIS A 13 -16.97 -28.10 50.12
N GLY A 14 -17.98 -28.72 50.72
CA GLY A 14 -18.12 -30.18 50.70
C GLY A 14 -16.94 -30.94 51.34
N GLY A 15 -16.37 -30.43 52.44
CA GLY A 15 -15.23 -31.07 53.12
C GLY A 15 -13.84 -30.72 52.57
N THR A 16 -13.79 -30.00 51.46
CA THR A 16 -12.56 -29.51 50.86
C THR A 16 -12.45 -27.99 50.92
N LEU A 17 -11.23 -27.47 50.89
CA LEU A 17 -10.96 -26.04 50.88
C LEU A 17 -11.03 -25.46 49.46
N ARG A 18 -11.62 -24.28 49.35
CA ARG A 18 -11.54 -23.45 48.17
C ARG A 18 -11.16 -22.01 48.55
N ILE A 19 -10.53 -21.32 47.62
CA ILE A 19 -10.21 -19.89 47.76
C ILE A 19 -11.06 -19.09 46.82
N TRP A 20 -11.31 -17.82 47.16
CA TRP A 20 -11.91 -16.88 46.27
C TRP A 20 -11.08 -15.57 46.20
N PHE A 21 -11.05 -14.97 45.02
CA PHE A 21 -10.38 -13.71 44.75
C PHE A 21 -11.10 -12.95 43.63
N ILE A 22 -10.78 -11.69 43.43
CA ILE A 22 -11.32 -10.89 42.32
C ILE A 22 -10.31 -10.90 41.18
N TYR A 23 -10.76 -11.34 40.00
CA TYR A 23 -9.96 -11.34 38.79
C TYR A 23 -10.77 -10.80 37.60
N LYS A 24 -10.22 -9.82 36.88
CA LYS A 24 -10.93 -9.10 35.77
C LYS A 24 -12.33 -8.61 36.19
N GLY A 25 -12.43 -8.03 37.38
CA GLY A 25 -13.68 -7.48 37.95
C GLY A 25 -14.69 -8.49 38.42
N LYS A 26 -14.42 -9.81 38.35
CA LYS A 26 -15.35 -10.87 38.77
C LYS A 26 -14.81 -11.64 39.96
N ARG A 27 -15.71 -12.08 40.86
CA ARG A 27 -15.35 -13.01 41.94
C ARG A 27 -15.17 -14.41 41.36
N VAL A 28 -13.96 -14.94 41.50
CA VAL A 28 -13.58 -16.28 41.08
C VAL A 28 -13.39 -17.17 42.29
N ARG A 29 -13.80 -18.42 42.21
CA ARG A 29 -13.64 -19.44 43.25
C ARG A 29 -12.88 -20.63 42.65
N GLU A 30 -11.82 -21.05 43.34
CA GLU A 30 -10.99 -22.19 42.93
C GLU A 30 -10.93 -23.22 44.04
N SER A 31 -11.26 -24.47 43.72
CA SER A 31 -11.10 -25.61 44.63
C SER A 31 -9.66 -26.00 44.72
N LEU A 32 -9.17 -26.25 45.94
CA LEU A 32 -7.76 -26.66 46.14
C LEU A 32 -7.61 -28.17 46.22
N GLY A 33 -8.72 -28.93 46.24
CA GLY A 33 -8.72 -30.40 46.34
C GLY A 33 -8.13 -30.96 47.66
N VAL A 34 -7.90 -30.09 48.67
CA VAL A 34 -7.34 -30.49 49.95
C VAL A 34 -8.40 -30.50 51.06
N PRO A 35 -8.35 -31.45 52.02
CA PRO A 35 -9.34 -31.52 53.10
C PRO A 35 -9.22 -30.32 54.05
N ASP A 36 -10.33 -30.02 54.72
CA ASP A 36 -10.42 -28.89 55.63
C ASP A 36 -9.79 -29.23 57.00
N THR A 37 -8.52 -28.87 57.14
CA THR A 37 -7.74 -28.97 58.39
C THR A 37 -7.15 -27.59 58.74
N SER A 38 -6.85 -27.36 60.03
CA SER A 38 -6.22 -26.10 60.49
C SER A 38 -4.93 -25.77 59.75
N LYS A 39 -4.09 -26.78 59.42
CA LYS A 39 -2.86 -26.63 58.63
C LYS A 39 -3.17 -26.20 57.22
N ASN A 40 -4.12 -26.86 56.54
CA ASN A 40 -4.47 -26.58 55.19
C ASN A 40 -5.19 -25.21 55.05
N ARG A 41 -5.98 -24.76 56.04
CA ARG A 41 -6.55 -23.40 56.05
C ARG A 41 -5.49 -22.33 56.04
N LYS A 42 -4.37 -22.49 56.79
CA LYS A 42 -3.27 -21.55 56.79
C LYS A 42 -2.60 -21.46 55.41
N VAL A 43 -2.25 -22.61 54.82
CA VAL A 43 -1.64 -22.68 53.46
C VAL A 43 -2.56 -22.11 52.39
N ALA A 44 -3.87 -22.39 52.46
CA ALA A 44 -4.85 -21.80 51.54
C ALA A 44 -4.92 -20.26 51.62
N GLY A 45 -4.79 -19.72 52.84
CA GLY A 45 -4.71 -18.27 53.06
C GLY A 45 -3.46 -17.65 52.45
N GLU A 46 -2.29 -18.30 52.61
CA GLU A 46 -1.02 -17.87 52.02
C GLU A 46 -1.08 -17.90 50.48
N LEU A 47 -1.59 -19.00 49.91
CA LEU A 47 -1.80 -19.13 48.47
C LEU A 47 -2.71 -18.02 47.93
N ARG A 48 -3.83 -17.75 48.58
CA ARG A 48 -4.73 -16.66 48.18
C ARG A 48 -4.04 -15.29 48.22
N ALA A 49 -3.25 -15.03 49.27
CA ALA A 49 -2.50 -13.79 49.39
C ALA A 49 -1.50 -13.62 48.21
N SER A 50 -0.78 -14.70 47.88
CA SER A 50 0.14 -14.74 46.72
C SER A 50 -0.59 -14.48 45.41
N VAL A 51 -1.74 -15.12 45.17
CA VAL A 51 -2.59 -14.90 43.99
C VAL A 51 -3.05 -13.44 43.91
N CYS A 52 -3.57 -12.89 45.01
CA CYS A 52 -4.01 -11.49 45.04
C CYS A 52 -2.85 -10.49 44.78
N PHE A 53 -1.65 -10.80 45.30
CA PHE A 53 -0.45 -10.02 45.06
C PHE A 53 -0.04 -10.08 43.58
N ALA A 54 0.00 -11.27 42.99
CA ALA A 54 0.33 -11.47 41.58
C ALA A 54 -0.68 -10.74 40.66
N ILE A 55 -1.96 -10.77 41.01
CA ILE A 55 -3.01 -10.00 40.28
C ILE A 55 -2.73 -8.50 40.36
N LYS A 56 -2.43 -7.98 41.53
CA LYS A 56 -2.18 -6.54 41.79
C LYS A 56 -0.92 -6.06 41.06
N THR A 57 0.10 -6.89 40.96
CA THR A 57 1.36 -6.60 40.26
C THR A 57 1.34 -6.86 38.75
N GLY A 58 0.21 -7.40 38.22
CA GLY A 58 0.08 -7.74 36.80
C GLY A 58 0.78 -9.01 36.35
N ASN A 59 1.37 -9.78 37.28
CA ASN A 59 2.16 -11.01 37.01
C ASN A 59 1.35 -12.30 37.18
N PHE A 60 0.02 -12.20 37.28
CA PHE A 60 -0.83 -13.36 37.49
C PHE A 60 -1.13 -14.09 36.18
N ASN A 61 -0.71 -15.36 36.10
CA ASN A 61 -1.11 -16.26 35.01
C ASN A 61 -2.07 -17.31 35.55
N TYR A 62 -3.33 -17.22 35.12
CA TYR A 62 -4.41 -18.09 35.62
C TYR A 62 -4.18 -19.56 35.28
N ALA A 63 -3.76 -19.86 34.03
CA ALA A 63 -3.53 -21.23 33.58
C ALA A 63 -2.34 -21.90 34.30
N SER A 64 -1.28 -21.13 34.56
CA SER A 64 -0.12 -21.61 35.31
C SER A 64 -0.46 -21.86 36.79
N GLN A 65 -1.33 -21.02 37.37
CA GLN A 65 -1.65 -21.14 38.81
C GLN A 65 -2.73 -22.20 39.11
N PHE A 66 -3.68 -22.38 38.17
CA PHE A 66 -4.82 -23.29 38.28
C PHE A 66 -5.01 -24.10 36.98
N PRO A 67 -4.07 -25.04 36.67
CA PRO A 67 -4.09 -25.76 35.40
C PRO A 67 -5.32 -26.64 35.18
N ASP A 68 -5.94 -27.14 36.28
CA ASP A 68 -7.10 -28.02 36.20
C ASP A 68 -8.44 -27.30 36.44
N SER A 69 -8.43 -25.97 36.48
CA SER A 69 -9.63 -25.20 36.78
C SER A 69 -10.66 -25.22 35.62
N PRO A 70 -11.94 -25.46 35.91
CA PRO A 70 -13.02 -25.31 34.92
C PRO A 70 -13.16 -23.86 34.42
N ASN A 71 -12.66 -22.90 35.18
CA ASN A 71 -12.65 -21.50 34.83
C ASN A 71 -11.56 -21.13 33.78
N LEU A 72 -10.67 -22.07 33.40
CA LEU A 72 -9.69 -21.87 32.33
C LEU A 72 -10.33 -21.42 31.02
N LYS A 73 -11.52 -21.93 30.69
CA LYS A 73 -12.28 -21.49 29.53
C LYS A 73 -12.68 -19.99 29.57
N LYS A 74 -12.74 -19.39 30.78
CA LYS A 74 -13.13 -17.99 31.00
C LYS A 74 -11.95 -17.08 31.25
N PHE A 75 -10.89 -17.58 31.91
CA PHE A 75 -9.79 -16.77 32.43
C PHE A 75 -8.40 -17.29 32.04
N GLY A 76 -8.28 -18.55 31.66
CA GLY A 76 -7.09 -19.10 31.06
C GLY A 76 -6.98 -18.56 29.63
N VAL A 77 -6.24 -17.48 29.47
CA VAL A 77 -5.63 -17.24 28.19
C VAL A 77 -4.60 -18.36 28.05
N GLU A 78 -4.93 -19.43 27.33
CA GLU A 78 -3.87 -20.22 26.74
C GLU A 78 -2.98 -19.19 26.01
N ASN A 79 -1.77 -18.97 26.46
CA ASN A 79 -0.74 -18.45 25.58
C ASN A 79 -0.63 -19.53 24.49
N LYS A 80 -1.42 -19.39 23.43
CA LYS A 80 -1.29 -20.24 22.26
C LYS A 80 0.07 -19.90 21.67
N GLU A 81 1.08 -20.63 22.15
CA GLU A 81 2.40 -20.55 21.56
C GLU A 81 2.27 -20.97 20.10
N ILE A 82 2.54 -20.06 19.21
CA ILE A 82 2.62 -20.33 17.79
C ILE A 82 3.96 -19.90 17.25
N THR A 83 4.40 -20.58 16.21
CA THR A 83 5.62 -20.26 15.50
C THR A 83 5.42 -19.07 14.56
N VAL A 84 6.51 -18.44 14.15
CA VAL A 84 6.48 -17.32 13.21
C VAL A 84 5.87 -17.73 11.87
N ILE A 85 6.10 -18.97 11.41
CA ILE A 85 5.51 -19.46 10.17
C ILE A 85 4.00 -19.68 10.29
N GLU A 86 3.53 -20.20 11.42
CA GLU A 86 2.09 -20.39 11.68
C GLU A 86 1.37 -19.02 11.77
N LEU A 87 1.99 -18.05 12.47
CA LEU A 87 1.49 -16.68 12.51
C LEU A 87 1.38 -16.08 11.10
N ALA A 88 2.44 -16.23 10.30
CA ALA A 88 2.46 -15.69 8.93
C ALA A 88 1.35 -16.29 8.07
N ASN A 89 1.14 -17.62 8.14
CA ASN A 89 0.10 -18.29 7.39
C ASN A 89 -1.31 -17.81 7.78
N LYS A 90 -1.61 -17.77 9.08
CA LYS A 90 -2.90 -17.27 9.60
C LYS A 90 -3.14 -15.81 9.19
N TRP A 91 -2.14 -14.96 9.37
CA TRP A 91 -2.25 -13.55 9.03
C TRP A 91 -2.48 -13.32 7.54
N LEU A 92 -1.74 -14.02 6.68
CA LEU A 92 -1.89 -13.93 5.23
C LEU A 92 -3.26 -14.45 4.76
N GLU A 93 -3.78 -15.50 5.37
CA GLU A 93 -5.11 -16.03 5.07
C GLU A 93 -6.21 -15.00 5.37
N LEU A 94 -6.18 -14.38 6.54
CA LEU A 94 -7.15 -13.35 6.93
C LEU A 94 -7.01 -12.09 6.08
N LYS A 95 -5.78 -11.65 5.81
CA LYS A 95 -5.50 -10.48 4.96
C LYS A 95 -5.97 -10.63 3.51
N ARG A 96 -6.15 -11.85 3.03
CA ARG A 96 -6.64 -12.10 1.66
C ARG A 96 -8.02 -11.51 1.40
N MET A 97 -8.87 -11.41 2.42
CA MET A 97 -10.20 -10.81 2.32
C MET A 97 -10.19 -9.27 2.37
N GLU A 98 -9.11 -8.67 2.87
CA GLU A 98 -9.03 -7.22 3.09
C GLU A 98 -8.26 -6.48 1.99
N ILE A 99 -7.36 -7.16 1.28
CA ILE A 99 -6.43 -6.51 0.35
C ILE A 99 -6.53 -7.09 -1.06
N SER A 100 -6.17 -6.27 -2.05
CA SER A 100 -6.14 -6.69 -3.46
C SER A 100 -5.14 -7.83 -3.71
N THR A 101 -5.38 -8.63 -4.75
CA THR A 101 -4.49 -9.73 -5.19
C THR A 101 -3.04 -9.26 -5.41
N ASN A 102 -2.85 -8.05 -5.96
CA ASN A 102 -1.52 -7.48 -6.16
C ASN A 102 -0.83 -7.13 -4.82
N ALA A 103 -1.57 -6.62 -3.85
CA ALA A 103 -1.05 -6.37 -2.50
C ALA A 103 -0.76 -7.69 -1.77
N MET A 104 -1.63 -8.70 -1.92
CA MET A 104 -1.44 -10.03 -1.36
C MET A 104 -0.18 -10.71 -1.90
N SER A 105 0.05 -10.66 -3.20
CA SER A 105 1.28 -11.17 -3.84
C SER A 105 2.54 -10.54 -3.23
N ARG A 106 2.51 -9.22 -3.00
CA ARG A 106 3.61 -8.50 -2.35
C ARG A 106 3.80 -8.92 -0.89
N TYR A 107 2.72 -9.05 -0.11
CA TYR A 107 2.78 -9.48 1.29
C TYR A 107 3.33 -10.90 1.42
N SER A 108 2.84 -11.82 0.58
CA SER A 108 3.35 -13.20 0.51
C SER A 108 4.84 -13.25 0.12
N SER A 109 5.28 -12.41 -0.81
CA SER A 109 6.69 -12.31 -1.19
C SER A 109 7.56 -11.78 -0.04
N ILE A 110 7.06 -10.80 0.72
CA ILE A 110 7.76 -10.27 1.91
C ILE A 110 7.82 -11.33 3.00
N ALA A 111 6.73 -12.00 3.32
CA ALA A 111 6.69 -13.06 4.32
C ALA A 111 7.64 -14.22 3.96
N ARG A 112 7.63 -14.68 2.70
CA ARG A 112 8.56 -15.72 2.21
C ARG A 112 10.02 -15.32 2.38
N ASN A 113 10.33 -14.04 2.33
CA ASN A 113 11.69 -13.54 2.51
C ASN A 113 12.04 -13.33 3.99
N MET A 114 11.10 -12.85 4.80
CA MET A 114 11.33 -12.44 6.19
C MET A 114 11.19 -13.58 7.20
N VAL A 115 10.19 -14.46 7.03
CA VAL A 115 9.91 -15.56 7.96
C VAL A 115 11.14 -16.46 8.19
N PRO A 116 11.87 -16.91 7.14
CA PRO A 116 13.07 -17.72 7.37
C PRO A 116 14.20 -16.96 8.09
N ARG A 117 14.26 -15.62 7.94
CA ARG A 117 15.28 -14.78 8.62
C ARG A 117 14.97 -14.57 10.10
N ILE A 118 13.70 -14.44 10.44
CA ILE A 118 13.25 -14.34 11.83
C ILE A 118 13.44 -15.69 12.54
N GLY A 119 13.37 -16.79 11.77
CA GLY A 119 13.31 -18.18 12.25
C GLY A 119 11.86 -18.65 12.16
N GLY A 120 11.53 -19.42 11.11
CA GLY A 120 10.16 -19.91 10.88
C GLY A 120 9.60 -20.70 12.05
N ASP A 121 10.42 -21.56 12.66
CA ASP A 121 10.06 -22.42 13.78
C ASP A 121 10.23 -21.75 15.15
N LYS A 122 10.78 -20.53 15.19
CA LYS A 122 10.91 -19.74 16.41
C LYS A 122 9.53 -19.37 16.94
N LEU A 123 9.32 -19.49 18.26
CA LEU A 123 8.08 -19.00 18.89
C LEU A 123 7.95 -17.48 18.71
N VAL A 124 6.75 -17.04 18.41
CA VAL A 124 6.48 -15.60 18.20
C VAL A 124 6.83 -14.78 19.45
N SER A 125 6.61 -15.35 20.64
CA SER A 125 6.96 -14.76 21.95
C SER A 125 8.46 -14.60 22.19
N ALA A 126 9.29 -15.37 21.47
CA ALA A 126 10.75 -15.34 21.60
C ALA A 126 11.45 -14.39 20.61
N VAL A 127 10.69 -13.73 19.71
CA VAL A 127 11.24 -12.76 18.76
C VAL A 127 11.55 -11.45 19.47
N THR A 128 12.81 -11.01 19.40
CA THR A 128 13.28 -9.79 20.06
C THR A 128 13.43 -8.64 19.07
N GLN A 129 13.44 -7.42 19.60
CA GLN A 129 13.75 -6.22 18.81
C GLN A 129 15.17 -6.29 18.22
N GLU A 130 16.11 -6.87 18.94
CA GLU A 130 17.49 -7.04 18.50
C GLU A 130 17.59 -7.93 17.26
N ASP A 131 16.88 -9.08 17.24
CA ASP A 131 16.79 -9.94 16.05
C ASP A 131 16.36 -9.14 14.82
N LEU A 132 15.33 -8.31 14.98
CA LEU A 132 14.76 -7.51 13.89
C LEU A 132 15.72 -6.43 13.39
N LEU A 133 16.51 -5.83 14.27
CA LEU A 133 17.53 -4.86 13.92
C LEU A 133 18.70 -5.51 13.17
N PHE A 134 19.11 -6.71 13.55
CA PHE A 134 20.11 -7.50 12.81
C PHE A 134 19.60 -7.85 11.40
N ILE A 135 18.37 -8.33 11.27
CA ILE A 135 17.75 -8.63 9.98
C ILE A 135 17.69 -7.36 9.11
N ARG A 136 17.32 -6.21 9.70
CA ARG A 136 17.32 -4.91 9.00
C ARG A 136 18.71 -4.56 8.48
N LYS A 137 19.76 -4.77 9.27
CA LYS A 137 21.18 -4.56 8.87
C LYS A 137 21.53 -5.46 7.69
N GLU A 138 21.27 -6.76 7.78
CA GLU A 138 21.52 -7.72 6.69
C GLU A 138 20.80 -7.33 5.39
N LEU A 139 19.55 -6.93 5.48
CA LEU A 139 18.78 -6.48 4.30
C LEU A 139 19.41 -5.27 3.65
N LEU A 140 20.03 -4.36 4.40
CA LEU A 140 20.70 -3.15 3.88
C LEU A 140 22.08 -3.44 3.30
N THR A 141 22.89 -4.20 4.01
CA THR A 141 24.29 -4.43 3.63
C THR A 141 24.48 -5.59 2.67
N GLY A 142 23.48 -6.46 2.57
CA GLY A 142 23.59 -7.73 1.87
C GLY A 142 23.98 -8.87 2.81
N TYR A 143 23.91 -10.08 2.30
CA TYR A 143 24.16 -11.31 3.07
C TYR A 143 24.60 -12.43 2.11
N HIS A 144 25.11 -13.49 2.69
CA HIS A 144 25.50 -14.70 1.94
C HIS A 144 24.43 -15.79 2.09
N VAL A 145 23.98 -16.35 0.96
CA VAL A 145 23.10 -17.51 0.94
C VAL A 145 23.96 -18.76 0.80
N LEU A 146 23.82 -19.69 1.73
CA LEU A 146 24.43 -21.01 1.63
C LEU A 146 23.60 -21.88 0.67
N LYS A 147 24.15 -22.23 -0.48
CA LYS A 147 23.60 -23.24 -1.39
C LYS A 147 24.65 -24.32 -1.57
N ALA A 148 24.34 -25.53 -1.14
CA ALA A 148 25.16 -26.74 -1.40
C ALA A 148 26.70 -26.50 -1.41
N GLY A 149 27.22 -25.91 -0.31
CA GLY A 149 28.65 -25.66 -0.16
C GLY A 149 29.19 -24.37 -0.80
N GLN A 150 28.37 -23.58 -1.47
CA GLN A 150 28.76 -22.27 -2.02
C GLN A 150 28.04 -21.13 -1.30
N LYS A 151 28.80 -20.09 -0.92
CA LYS A 151 28.25 -18.82 -0.42
C LYS A 151 28.00 -17.88 -1.59
N THR A 152 26.76 -17.67 -1.95
CA THR A 152 26.39 -16.68 -2.97
C THR A 152 26.08 -15.34 -2.29
N PRO A 153 26.81 -14.25 -2.60
CA PRO A 153 26.53 -12.94 -2.05
C PRO A 153 25.21 -12.41 -2.61
N VAL A 154 24.35 -11.91 -1.72
CA VAL A 154 23.12 -11.18 -2.09
C VAL A 154 23.34 -9.71 -1.79
N LYS A 155 23.21 -8.88 -2.83
CA LYS A 155 23.37 -7.42 -2.72
C LYS A 155 22.33 -6.82 -1.76
N GLY A 156 22.73 -5.83 -0.98
CA GLY A 156 21.86 -5.06 -0.10
C GLY A 156 20.67 -4.42 -0.82
N ARG A 157 19.58 -4.30 -0.12
CA ARG A 157 18.32 -3.74 -0.63
C ARG A 157 18.26 -2.24 -0.38
N SER A 158 17.49 -1.53 -1.21
CA SER A 158 17.25 -0.10 -0.99
C SER A 158 16.51 0.15 0.33
N VAL A 159 16.78 1.29 0.96
CA VAL A 159 16.08 1.76 2.17
C VAL A 159 14.56 1.69 2.03
N ARG A 160 14.03 2.04 0.84
CA ARG A 160 12.59 1.94 0.55
C ARG A 160 12.07 0.51 0.68
N THR A 161 12.82 -0.44 0.15
CA THR A 161 12.46 -1.88 0.22
C THR A 161 12.53 -2.39 1.64
N VAL A 162 13.60 -2.07 2.37
CA VAL A 162 13.78 -2.47 3.77
C VAL A 162 12.66 -1.89 4.65
N ASN A 163 12.39 -0.60 4.54
CA ASN A 163 11.28 0.02 5.28
C ASN A 163 9.93 -0.61 4.98
N ASN A 164 9.69 -1.02 3.71
CA ASN A 164 8.45 -1.71 3.35
C ASN A 164 8.37 -3.11 3.99
N TYR A 165 9.49 -3.84 4.03
CA TYR A 165 9.57 -5.15 4.70
C TYR A 165 9.28 -5.02 6.19
N MET A 166 9.97 -4.11 6.88
CA MET A 166 9.79 -3.86 8.32
C MET A 166 8.34 -3.47 8.64
N ARG A 167 7.73 -2.58 7.84
CA ARG A 167 6.33 -2.16 8.02
C ARG A 167 5.34 -3.31 7.84
N THR A 168 5.55 -4.14 6.82
CA THR A 168 4.66 -5.28 6.54
C THR A 168 4.72 -6.31 7.65
N MET A 169 5.93 -6.62 8.13
CA MET A 169 6.11 -7.56 9.24
C MET A 169 5.61 -6.98 10.57
N SER A 170 5.79 -5.68 10.81
CA SER A 170 5.19 -5.02 11.97
C SER A 170 3.66 -5.17 11.98
N GLY A 171 3.01 -5.07 10.81
CA GLY A 171 1.57 -5.35 10.69
C GLY A 171 1.19 -6.78 11.08
N MET A 172 2.01 -7.77 10.74
CA MET A 172 1.82 -9.16 11.17
C MET A 172 1.97 -9.33 12.68
N PHE A 173 2.95 -8.68 13.29
CA PHE A 173 3.16 -8.73 14.75
C PHE A 173 2.15 -7.84 15.52
N ASN A 174 1.54 -6.83 14.93
CA ASN A 174 0.36 -6.17 15.50
C ASN A 174 -0.80 -7.16 15.63
N PHE A 175 -1.07 -7.92 14.55
CA PHE A 175 -2.07 -8.99 14.61
C PHE A 175 -1.74 -10.02 15.71
N ALA A 176 -0.46 -10.36 15.91
CA ALA A 176 -0.05 -11.25 16.99
C ALA A 176 -0.33 -10.66 18.38
N ALA A 177 -0.10 -9.36 18.58
CA ALA A 177 -0.38 -8.68 19.84
C ALA A 177 -1.89 -8.56 20.09
N ASP A 178 -2.66 -8.17 19.07
CA ASP A 178 -4.12 -8.05 19.12
C ASP A 178 -4.79 -9.40 19.39
N SER A 179 -4.19 -10.50 18.92
CA SER A 179 -4.65 -11.88 19.13
C SER A 179 -4.09 -12.53 20.39
N SER A 180 -3.33 -11.78 21.23
CA SER A 180 -2.71 -12.25 22.47
C SER A 180 -1.67 -13.37 22.33
N TYR A 181 -1.04 -13.51 21.15
CA TYR A 181 0.11 -14.39 20.95
C TYR A 181 1.41 -13.81 21.53
N VAL A 182 1.48 -12.48 21.64
CA VAL A 182 2.57 -11.74 22.30
C VAL A 182 2.02 -10.63 23.15
N LYS A 183 2.76 -10.21 24.17
CA LYS A 183 2.36 -9.08 25.04
C LYS A 183 2.44 -7.73 24.33
N ALA A 184 3.43 -7.56 23.45
CA ALA A 184 3.64 -6.34 22.67
C ALA A 184 4.32 -6.67 21.34
N ASN A 185 4.11 -5.83 20.32
CA ASN A 185 4.78 -5.98 19.05
C ASN A 185 6.29 -5.67 19.18
N PRO A 186 7.20 -6.60 18.85
CA PRO A 186 8.65 -6.37 18.95
C PRO A 186 9.20 -5.34 17.96
N PHE A 187 8.39 -4.90 16.99
CA PHE A 187 8.73 -3.78 16.10
C PHE A 187 8.50 -2.40 16.73
N ASN A 188 7.83 -2.32 17.88
CA ASN A 188 7.60 -1.05 18.56
C ASN A 188 8.94 -0.40 18.92
N GLY A 189 9.06 0.91 18.65
CA GLY A 189 10.31 1.63 18.86
C GLY A 189 11.32 1.52 17.70
N ILE A 190 11.12 0.65 16.71
CA ILE A 190 11.99 0.60 15.53
C ILE A 190 11.57 1.71 14.55
N SER A 191 12.35 2.79 14.52
CA SER A 191 12.13 3.88 13.56
C SER A 191 12.43 3.47 12.13
N MET A 192 11.68 4.04 11.19
CA MET A 192 11.95 3.88 9.77
C MET A 192 13.26 4.59 9.39
N LEU A 193 14.03 3.97 8.52
CA LEU A 193 15.26 4.56 8.00
C LEU A 193 14.97 5.82 7.18
N LYS A 194 15.76 6.85 7.38
CA LYS A 194 15.68 8.09 6.60
C LYS A 194 15.91 7.81 5.10
N ARG A 195 15.21 8.52 4.26
CA ARG A 195 15.26 8.35 2.82
C ARG A 195 15.41 9.70 2.13
N SER A 196 16.33 9.77 1.18
CA SER A 196 16.42 10.93 0.29
C SER A 196 15.17 11.06 -0.57
N ARG A 197 14.77 12.30 -0.84
CA ARG A 197 13.68 12.59 -1.76
C ARG A 197 14.12 12.20 -3.18
N THR A 198 13.23 11.53 -3.90
CA THR A 198 13.45 11.25 -5.32
C THR A 198 12.65 12.27 -6.11
N GLU A 199 13.33 13.05 -6.93
CA GLU A 199 12.68 14.01 -7.82
C GLU A 199 12.17 13.34 -9.09
N PRO A 200 11.13 13.89 -9.72
CA PRO A 200 10.72 13.52 -11.05
C PRO A 200 11.86 13.74 -12.05
N ASP A 201 11.93 12.88 -13.04
CA ASP A 201 12.92 12.93 -14.11
C ASP A 201 12.19 12.88 -15.48
N PRO A 202 11.47 13.98 -15.85
CA PRO A 202 10.68 14.02 -17.05
C PRO A 202 11.55 13.95 -18.31
N LEU A 203 10.94 13.57 -19.43
CA LEU A 203 11.54 13.70 -20.74
C LEU A 203 11.63 15.17 -21.15
N THR A 204 12.68 15.55 -21.88
CA THR A 204 12.65 16.79 -22.67
C THR A 204 11.77 16.59 -23.91
N ARG A 205 11.43 17.69 -24.60
CA ARG A 205 10.63 17.62 -25.84
C ARG A 205 11.38 16.84 -26.93
N GLU A 206 12.67 17.07 -27.07
CA GLU A 206 13.54 16.41 -28.04
C GLU A 206 13.70 14.91 -27.72
N GLU A 207 13.86 14.56 -26.45
CA GLU A 207 13.92 13.16 -26.00
C GLU A 207 12.61 12.43 -26.31
N PHE A 208 11.47 13.10 -26.08
CA PHE A 208 10.16 12.55 -26.40
C PHE A 208 9.98 12.29 -27.89
N VAL A 209 10.33 13.25 -28.74
CA VAL A 209 10.26 13.08 -30.22
C VAL A 209 11.11 11.91 -30.67
N ARG A 210 12.36 11.81 -30.17
CA ARG A 210 13.25 10.69 -30.50
C ARG A 210 12.68 9.36 -30.02
N LEU A 211 12.11 9.31 -28.83
CA LEU A 211 11.48 8.11 -28.26
C LEU A 211 10.31 7.63 -29.12
N ILE A 212 9.39 8.53 -29.49
CA ILE A 212 8.21 8.19 -30.31
C ILE A 212 8.65 7.70 -31.68
N ASN A 213 9.63 8.36 -32.31
CA ASN A 213 10.14 7.94 -33.62
C ASN A 213 10.84 6.58 -33.57
N ALA A 214 11.42 6.20 -32.44
CA ALA A 214 12.07 4.91 -32.23
C ALA A 214 11.09 3.76 -31.89
N CYS A 215 9.80 4.03 -31.76
CA CYS A 215 8.78 2.99 -31.58
C CYS A 215 8.63 2.17 -32.90
N THR A 216 8.47 0.86 -32.75
CA THR A 216 8.51 -0.10 -33.89
C THR A 216 7.28 -0.08 -34.77
N HIS A 217 6.14 0.38 -34.27
CA HIS A 217 4.89 0.46 -35.01
C HIS A 217 3.99 1.57 -34.48
N GLN A 218 3.06 2.04 -35.32
CA GLN A 218 2.23 3.22 -35.09
C GLN A 218 1.44 3.13 -33.78
N GLN A 219 0.86 1.96 -33.45
CA GLN A 219 0.12 1.78 -32.22
C GLN A 219 0.96 2.05 -30.94
N LEU A 220 2.27 1.70 -30.93
CA LEU A 220 3.14 2.03 -29.81
C LEU A 220 3.48 3.55 -29.77
N LYS A 221 3.60 4.18 -30.93
CA LYS A 221 3.74 5.64 -31.00
C LYS A 221 2.53 6.31 -30.38
N ASN A 222 1.34 5.90 -30.79
CA ASN A 222 0.07 6.42 -30.27
C ASN A 222 -0.07 6.18 -28.77
N MET A 223 0.25 4.97 -28.30
CA MET A 223 0.16 4.58 -26.89
C MET A 223 1.03 5.46 -25.99
N TRP A 224 2.31 5.65 -26.36
CA TRP A 224 3.22 6.43 -25.54
C TRP A 224 2.97 7.93 -25.65
N SER A 225 2.53 8.41 -26.80
CA SER A 225 2.07 9.79 -26.96
C SER A 225 0.87 10.08 -26.08
N LEU A 226 -0.15 9.22 -26.11
CA LEU A 226 -1.33 9.36 -25.25
C LEU A 226 -0.94 9.33 -23.76
N ALA A 227 -0.03 8.43 -23.36
CA ALA A 227 0.45 8.36 -21.98
C ALA A 227 1.08 9.66 -21.50
N VAL A 228 1.87 10.34 -22.35
CA VAL A 228 2.50 11.62 -22.05
C VAL A 228 1.50 12.78 -22.10
N TYR A 229 0.54 12.77 -23.02
CA TYR A 229 -0.45 13.86 -23.15
C TYR A 229 -1.60 13.81 -22.14
N THR A 230 -1.79 12.69 -21.44
CA THR A 230 -2.91 12.52 -20.50
C THR A 230 -2.46 12.21 -19.07
N GLY A 231 -1.22 11.77 -18.88
CA GLY A 231 -0.70 11.38 -17.58
C GLY A 231 -1.40 10.17 -16.94
N VAL A 232 -2.11 9.34 -17.69
CA VAL A 232 -2.78 8.12 -17.19
C VAL A 232 -1.78 7.11 -16.63
N ARG A 233 -2.21 6.30 -15.68
CA ARG A 233 -1.40 5.19 -15.18
C ARG A 233 -1.33 4.08 -16.23
N HIS A 234 -0.24 3.33 -16.27
CA HIS A 234 -0.04 2.28 -17.29
C HIS A 234 -1.14 1.21 -17.28
N GLY A 235 -1.61 0.83 -16.10
CA GLY A 235 -2.72 -0.10 -16.01
C GLY A 235 -4.05 0.46 -16.52
N GLU A 236 -4.25 1.77 -16.37
CA GLU A 236 -5.38 2.50 -16.95
C GLU A 236 -5.24 2.59 -18.48
N LEU A 237 -4.05 2.90 -18.97
CA LEU A 237 -3.73 3.02 -20.40
C LEU A 237 -4.04 1.73 -21.18
N VAL A 238 -3.58 0.58 -20.67
CA VAL A 238 -3.79 -0.71 -21.35
C VAL A 238 -5.21 -1.26 -21.22
N SER A 239 -6.02 -0.70 -20.32
CA SER A 239 -7.41 -1.07 -20.10
C SER A 239 -8.42 -0.09 -20.73
N LEU A 240 -7.94 0.90 -21.49
CA LEU A 240 -8.82 1.83 -22.22
C LEU A 240 -9.63 1.09 -23.26
N ALA A 241 -10.91 1.44 -23.33
CA ALA A 241 -11.84 0.96 -24.35
C ALA A 241 -12.47 2.14 -25.09
N TRP A 242 -12.88 1.92 -26.33
CA TRP A 242 -13.51 2.96 -27.16
C TRP A 242 -14.86 3.43 -26.60
N GLU A 243 -15.53 2.59 -25.81
CA GLU A 243 -16.76 2.90 -25.08
C GLU A 243 -16.58 3.99 -24.01
N ASP A 244 -15.33 4.25 -23.60
CA ASP A 244 -14.99 5.26 -22.58
C ASP A 244 -14.54 6.59 -23.21
N ILE A 245 -14.51 6.73 -24.54
CA ILE A 245 -13.92 7.87 -25.25
C ILE A 245 -14.97 8.60 -26.09
N ASP A 246 -15.17 9.87 -25.81
CA ASP A 246 -15.94 10.79 -26.64
C ASP A 246 -14.99 11.76 -27.35
N LEU A 247 -14.70 11.46 -28.63
CA LEU A 247 -13.84 12.32 -29.46
C LEU A 247 -14.50 13.65 -29.86
N LYS A 248 -15.85 13.75 -29.83
CA LYS A 248 -16.54 15.00 -30.10
C LYS A 248 -16.50 15.94 -28.92
N ALA A 249 -16.75 15.41 -27.73
CA ALA A 249 -16.63 16.18 -26.50
C ALA A 249 -15.15 16.37 -26.05
N GLY A 250 -14.19 15.67 -26.67
CA GLY A 250 -12.78 15.71 -26.28
C GLY A 250 -12.55 15.16 -24.88
N THR A 251 -13.24 14.09 -24.51
CA THR A 251 -13.16 13.51 -23.16
C THR A 251 -12.87 12.02 -23.18
N MET A 252 -12.28 11.53 -22.10
CA MET A 252 -11.98 10.12 -21.88
C MET A 252 -12.26 9.78 -20.41
N MET A 253 -13.07 8.74 -20.16
CA MET A 253 -13.39 8.26 -18.82
C MET A 253 -12.47 7.13 -18.41
N ILE A 254 -11.97 7.15 -17.18
CA ILE A 254 -11.09 6.11 -16.63
C ILE A 254 -11.88 5.21 -15.69
N ARG A 255 -12.31 4.07 -16.20
CA ARG A 255 -13.18 3.12 -15.47
C ARG A 255 -12.43 1.91 -14.93
N ARG A 256 -11.32 1.54 -15.52
CA ARG A 256 -10.62 0.28 -15.26
C ARG A 256 -9.12 0.48 -15.12
N ASN A 257 -8.48 -0.50 -14.46
CA ASN A 257 -7.04 -0.61 -14.34
C ASN A 257 -6.63 -2.08 -14.46
N HIS A 258 -5.72 -2.38 -15.37
CA HIS A 258 -5.11 -3.70 -15.48
C HIS A 258 -3.90 -3.82 -14.57
N THR A 259 -3.86 -4.87 -13.75
CA THR A 259 -2.82 -5.09 -12.73
C THR A 259 -1.64 -5.90 -13.27
N LEU A 260 -0.53 -5.93 -12.53
CA LEU A 260 0.59 -6.83 -12.82
C LEU A 260 0.22 -8.31 -12.64
N THR A 261 -0.80 -8.60 -11.85
CA THR A 261 -1.36 -9.95 -11.67
C THR A 261 -2.36 -10.32 -12.76
N LYS A 262 -2.43 -9.55 -13.84
CA LYS A 262 -3.27 -9.76 -15.03
C LYS A 262 -4.77 -9.74 -14.75
N GLU A 263 -5.21 -8.96 -13.80
CA GLU A 263 -6.61 -8.78 -13.44
C GLU A 263 -7.06 -7.35 -13.80
N PHE A 264 -8.31 -7.20 -14.21
CA PHE A 264 -8.94 -5.89 -14.29
C PHE A 264 -9.57 -5.55 -12.94
N THR A 265 -9.32 -4.34 -12.48
CA THR A 265 -9.82 -3.80 -11.21
C THR A 265 -10.30 -2.37 -11.45
N LEU A 266 -10.99 -1.81 -10.46
CA LEU A 266 -11.19 -0.36 -10.43
C LEU A 266 -9.84 0.38 -10.30
N PRO A 267 -9.75 1.65 -10.73
CA PRO A 267 -8.60 2.50 -10.47
C PRO A 267 -8.22 2.53 -8.99
N LYS A 268 -6.91 2.75 -8.70
CA LYS A 268 -6.34 2.61 -7.36
C LYS A 268 -7.00 3.50 -6.29
N THR A 269 -7.45 4.69 -6.66
CA THR A 269 -8.07 5.67 -5.77
C THR A 269 -9.53 5.87 -6.14
N GLU A 270 -10.36 6.25 -5.20
CA GLU A 270 -11.76 6.60 -5.46
C GLU A 270 -11.85 7.80 -6.42
N ALA A 271 -11.10 8.85 -6.17
CA ALA A 271 -10.97 10.01 -7.07
C ALA A 271 -10.43 9.65 -8.47
N GLY A 272 -9.86 8.46 -8.64
CA GLY A 272 -9.40 7.94 -9.92
C GLY A 272 -10.44 7.15 -10.68
N THR A 273 -11.50 6.67 -10.00
CA THR A 273 -12.57 5.85 -10.58
C THR A 273 -13.58 6.76 -11.26
N ASP A 274 -13.97 6.40 -12.49
CA ASP A 274 -14.91 7.14 -13.36
C ASP A 274 -14.54 8.62 -13.57
N ARG A 275 -13.25 8.97 -13.35
CA ARG A 275 -12.79 10.32 -13.62
C ARG A 275 -12.76 10.60 -15.11
N ILE A 276 -13.18 11.80 -15.44
CA ILE A 276 -13.15 12.31 -16.82
C ILE A 276 -11.82 13.06 -17.02
N ILE A 277 -11.09 12.67 -18.05
CA ILE A 277 -9.91 13.37 -18.55
C ILE A 277 -10.34 14.24 -19.73
N ASN A 278 -10.08 15.54 -19.66
CA ASN A 278 -10.23 16.45 -20.77
C ASN A 278 -9.00 16.32 -21.67
N LEU A 279 -9.21 16.02 -22.94
CA LEU A 279 -8.16 15.75 -23.92
C LEU A 279 -7.69 17.06 -24.56
N ILE A 280 -6.40 17.26 -24.59
CA ILE A 280 -5.77 18.30 -25.40
C ILE A 280 -5.74 17.86 -26.88
N GLN A 281 -5.65 18.82 -27.80
CA GLN A 281 -5.72 18.52 -29.24
C GLN A 281 -4.72 17.45 -29.69
N PRO A 282 -3.44 17.44 -29.25
CA PRO A 282 -2.50 16.37 -29.61
C PRO A 282 -2.94 14.95 -29.14
N ALA A 283 -3.66 14.86 -28.03
CA ALA A 283 -4.21 13.57 -27.55
C ALA A 283 -5.40 13.12 -28.42
N ILE A 284 -6.24 14.05 -28.84
CA ILE A 284 -7.37 13.80 -29.76
C ILE A 284 -6.84 13.29 -31.11
N ASP A 285 -5.81 13.92 -31.66
CA ASP A 285 -5.21 13.53 -32.93
C ASP A 285 -4.59 12.13 -32.88
N VAL A 286 -3.91 11.82 -31.78
CA VAL A 286 -3.40 10.47 -31.52
C VAL A 286 -4.53 9.44 -31.46
N LEU A 287 -5.64 9.75 -30.77
CA LEU A 287 -6.79 8.86 -30.69
C LEU A 287 -7.53 8.72 -32.01
N LYS A 288 -7.62 9.77 -32.83
CA LYS A 288 -8.18 9.68 -34.19
C LYS A 288 -7.36 8.72 -35.06
N ASN A 289 -6.03 8.85 -35.05
CA ASN A 289 -5.14 7.93 -35.75
C ASN A 289 -5.27 6.49 -35.21
N GLN A 290 -5.39 6.31 -33.89
CA GLN A 290 -5.58 4.98 -33.29
C GLN A 290 -6.96 4.38 -33.64
N ALA A 291 -7.99 5.21 -33.81
CA ALA A 291 -9.36 4.79 -34.15
C ALA A 291 -9.42 4.04 -35.49
N GLU A 292 -8.65 4.48 -36.47
CA GLU A 292 -8.52 3.82 -37.78
C GLU A 292 -8.06 2.36 -37.66
N MET A 293 -7.30 2.04 -36.61
CA MET A 293 -6.73 0.71 -36.38
C MET A 293 -7.61 -0.21 -35.53
N THR A 294 -8.30 0.33 -34.52
CA THR A 294 -8.89 -0.53 -33.48
C THR A 294 -10.33 -0.22 -33.11
N ARG A 295 -10.93 0.91 -33.55
CA ARG A 295 -12.27 1.33 -33.12
C ARG A 295 -13.38 0.36 -33.56
N LEU A 296 -13.23 -0.24 -34.74
CA LEU A 296 -14.16 -1.23 -35.27
C LEU A 296 -13.74 -2.66 -34.93
N GLY A 297 -12.84 -2.82 -33.93
CA GLY A 297 -12.38 -4.12 -33.48
C GLY A 297 -13.44 -4.92 -32.72
N LYS A 298 -13.11 -6.16 -32.39
CA LYS A 298 -13.97 -7.03 -31.60
C LYS A 298 -14.17 -6.48 -30.18
N GLN A 299 -15.41 -6.44 -29.72
CA GLN A 299 -15.76 -6.14 -28.34
C GLN A 299 -15.65 -7.41 -27.47
N TYR A 300 -15.10 -7.24 -26.27
CA TYR A 300 -14.90 -8.31 -25.27
C TYR A 300 -15.66 -7.98 -24.00
N GLN A 301 -16.22 -8.97 -23.33
CA GLN A 301 -16.75 -8.83 -21.98
C GLN A 301 -15.62 -9.03 -20.99
N VAL A 302 -15.36 -8.01 -20.16
CA VAL A 302 -14.24 -7.97 -19.24
C VAL A 302 -14.77 -7.92 -17.81
N GLU A 303 -14.40 -8.93 -17.02
CA GLU A 303 -14.69 -8.95 -15.58
C GLU A 303 -13.76 -7.97 -14.84
N VAL A 304 -14.35 -6.99 -14.17
CA VAL A 304 -13.66 -5.96 -13.40
C VAL A 304 -13.92 -6.17 -11.91
N LYS A 305 -12.91 -6.57 -11.16
CA LYS A 305 -13.01 -6.76 -9.72
C LYS A 305 -13.29 -5.43 -9.01
N LEU A 306 -14.32 -5.43 -8.20
CA LEU A 306 -14.70 -4.29 -7.37
C LEU A 306 -13.83 -4.18 -6.12
N ARG A 307 -14.11 -3.19 -5.27
CA ARG A 307 -13.38 -3.00 -4.00
C ARG A 307 -13.81 -4.01 -2.95
N GLU A 308 -15.07 -4.44 -3.00
CA GLU A 308 -15.63 -5.46 -2.12
C GLU A 308 -15.09 -6.83 -2.50
N TYR A 309 -14.76 -7.60 -1.49
CA TYR A 309 -14.23 -8.95 -1.68
C TYR A 309 -15.23 -9.85 -2.43
N GLY A 310 -14.76 -10.52 -3.46
CA GLY A 310 -15.53 -11.49 -4.24
C GLY A 310 -16.56 -10.87 -5.19
N ARG A 311 -16.65 -9.53 -5.33
CA ARG A 311 -17.55 -8.86 -6.28
C ARG A 311 -16.82 -8.42 -7.53
N ALA A 312 -17.51 -8.50 -8.64
CA ALA A 312 -17.04 -8.04 -9.94
C ALA A 312 -18.22 -7.53 -10.78
N ASP A 313 -17.91 -6.60 -11.70
CA ASP A 313 -18.80 -6.13 -12.75
C ASP A 313 -18.26 -6.55 -14.11
N VAL A 314 -19.15 -6.65 -15.10
CA VAL A 314 -18.77 -6.99 -16.48
C VAL A 314 -18.88 -5.75 -17.35
N HIS A 315 -17.76 -5.35 -17.96
CA HIS A 315 -17.68 -4.20 -18.84
C HIS A 315 -17.48 -4.64 -20.29
N PRO A 316 -18.27 -4.13 -21.26
CA PRO A 316 -17.98 -4.30 -22.68
C PRO A 316 -16.76 -3.44 -23.03
N CYS A 317 -15.77 -4.02 -23.72
CA CYS A 317 -14.51 -3.36 -24.04
C CYS A 317 -14.05 -3.66 -25.46
N THR A 318 -14.07 -2.65 -26.32
CA THR A 318 -13.32 -2.62 -27.57
C THR A 318 -11.99 -1.91 -27.27
N PHE A 319 -10.92 -2.68 -27.03
CA PHE A 319 -9.66 -2.11 -26.56
C PHE A 319 -9.04 -1.11 -27.53
N VAL A 320 -8.70 0.07 -27.01
CA VAL A 320 -8.01 1.12 -27.79
C VAL A 320 -6.65 0.61 -28.29
N PHE A 321 -5.91 -0.08 -27.43
CA PHE A 321 -4.62 -0.67 -27.78
C PHE A 321 -4.70 -2.19 -27.76
N ASN A 322 -4.72 -2.78 -28.96
CA ASN A 322 -4.87 -4.23 -29.15
C ASN A 322 -3.61 -4.80 -29.83
N PRO A 323 -2.80 -5.63 -29.14
CA PRO A 323 -1.60 -6.18 -29.71
C PRO A 323 -1.85 -7.17 -30.86
N GLN A 324 -3.06 -7.69 -31.02
CA GLN A 324 -3.38 -8.65 -32.10
C GLN A 324 -3.18 -8.03 -33.49
N ILE A 325 -3.43 -6.71 -33.66
CA ILE A 325 -3.29 -6.04 -34.95
C ILE A 325 -1.84 -5.91 -35.45
N VAL A 326 -0.88 -6.07 -34.54
CA VAL A 326 0.56 -5.99 -34.88
C VAL A 326 1.28 -7.32 -34.68
N SER A 327 0.57 -8.35 -34.20
CA SER A 327 1.14 -9.66 -33.95
C SER A 327 1.27 -10.47 -35.23
N ARG A 328 2.48 -10.90 -35.55
CA ARG A 328 2.75 -11.75 -36.74
C ARG A 328 2.32 -13.19 -36.60
N ASN A 329 2.18 -13.69 -35.37
CA ASN A 329 1.92 -15.11 -35.09
C ASN A 329 0.52 -15.39 -34.49
N GLY A 330 -0.36 -14.39 -34.41
CA GLY A 330 -1.73 -14.53 -33.90
C GLY A 330 -1.86 -14.93 -32.42
N ARG A 331 -0.75 -15.04 -31.67
CA ARG A 331 -0.74 -15.48 -30.27
C ARG A 331 -0.89 -14.36 -29.25
N ALA A 332 -0.98 -13.10 -29.70
CA ALA A 332 -1.16 -11.98 -28.83
C ALA A 332 -2.58 -11.96 -28.19
N GLY A 333 -2.65 -11.52 -26.94
CA GLY A 333 -3.93 -11.25 -26.28
C GLY A 333 -4.66 -10.06 -26.91
N ASN A 334 -5.89 -9.83 -26.48
CA ASN A 334 -6.74 -8.72 -26.97
C ASN A 334 -6.39 -7.35 -26.37
N HIS A 335 -5.51 -7.30 -25.39
CA HIS A 335 -4.99 -6.07 -24.76
C HIS A 335 -3.53 -6.26 -24.35
N TYR A 336 -2.82 -5.16 -24.14
CA TYR A 336 -1.44 -5.19 -23.64
C TYR A 336 -1.38 -5.48 -22.14
N ALA A 337 -0.42 -6.30 -21.72
CA ALA A 337 -0.07 -6.39 -20.30
C ALA A 337 0.83 -5.21 -19.89
N VAL A 338 0.72 -4.74 -18.64
CA VAL A 338 1.55 -3.65 -18.11
C VAL A 338 3.04 -3.97 -18.21
N GLY A 339 3.43 -5.24 -18.01
CA GLY A 339 4.83 -5.68 -18.16
C GLY A 339 5.34 -5.53 -19.60
N SER A 340 4.53 -5.89 -20.61
CA SER A 340 4.93 -5.83 -22.01
C SER A 340 5.11 -4.40 -22.53
N ILE A 341 4.27 -3.46 -22.11
CA ILE A 341 4.45 -2.06 -22.50
C ILE A 341 5.68 -1.44 -21.83
N ASN A 342 6.01 -1.81 -20.60
CA ASN A 342 7.25 -1.36 -19.95
C ASN A 342 8.50 -1.83 -20.73
N GLN A 343 8.49 -3.06 -21.23
CA GLN A 343 9.56 -3.59 -22.09
C GLN A 343 9.62 -2.83 -23.42
N SER A 344 8.48 -2.49 -24.02
CA SER A 344 8.45 -1.71 -25.27
C SER A 344 9.03 -0.31 -25.09
N TRP A 345 8.74 0.34 -23.95
CA TRP A 345 9.32 1.62 -23.56
C TRP A 345 10.84 1.55 -23.44
N GLU A 346 11.35 0.59 -22.69
CA GLU A 346 12.79 0.37 -22.51
C GLU A 346 13.50 0.15 -23.86
N ALA A 347 12.92 -0.70 -24.69
CA ALA A 347 13.46 -0.96 -26.02
C ALA A 347 13.44 0.30 -26.93
N ALA A 348 12.40 1.13 -26.85
CA ALA A 348 12.30 2.37 -27.59
C ALA A 348 13.34 3.40 -27.09
N MET A 349 13.52 3.56 -25.79
CA MET A 349 14.54 4.45 -25.21
C MET A 349 15.95 4.06 -25.65
N ARG A 350 16.27 2.76 -25.63
CA ARG A 350 17.56 2.25 -26.09
C ARG A 350 17.80 2.57 -27.58
N ARG A 351 16.78 2.34 -28.44
CA ARG A 351 16.89 2.67 -29.89
C ARG A 351 17.01 4.17 -30.13
N ALA A 352 16.32 4.97 -29.32
CA ALA A 352 16.35 6.44 -29.41
C ALA A 352 17.66 7.07 -28.92
N GLY A 353 18.57 6.29 -28.30
CA GLY A 353 19.75 6.84 -27.63
C GLY A 353 19.40 7.79 -26.47
N VAL A 354 18.23 7.58 -25.85
CA VAL A 354 17.78 8.38 -24.71
C VAL A 354 18.16 7.66 -23.41
N ARG A 355 18.65 8.42 -22.43
CA ARG A 355 18.98 7.89 -21.11
C ARG A 355 17.78 7.15 -20.51
N TYR A 356 18.01 5.94 -20.01
CA TYR A 356 16.96 5.11 -19.46
C TYR A 356 16.22 5.78 -18.30
N ARG A 357 14.91 5.82 -18.42
CA ARG A 357 13.95 6.16 -17.37
C ARG A 357 12.84 5.13 -17.36
N ARG A 358 12.31 4.82 -16.18
CA ARG A 358 11.17 3.91 -16.08
C ARG A 358 9.98 4.49 -16.84
N ALA A 359 9.18 3.63 -17.45
CA ALA A 359 8.02 4.04 -18.24
C ALA A 359 7.04 4.96 -17.47
N TYR A 360 6.94 4.82 -16.15
CA TYR A 360 6.13 5.69 -15.29
C TYR A 360 6.54 7.18 -15.34
N GLN A 361 7.72 7.50 -15.86
CA GLN A 361 8.13 8.89 -16.11
C GLN A 361 7.29 9.56 -17.20
N SER A 362 6.56 8.83 -18.06
CA SER A 362 5.56 9.41 -18.98
C SER A 362 4.53 10.25 -18.21
N ARG A 363 4.06 9.74 -17.07
CA ARG A 363 3.12 10.44 -16.21
C ARG A 363 3.75 11.63 -15.47
N HIS A 364 5.01 11.51 -15.04
CA HIS A 364 5.76 12.62 -14.48
C HIS A 364 6.01 13.71 -15.53
N THR A 365 6.31 13.32 -16.77
CA THR A 365 6.47 14.24 -17.92
C THR A 365 5.18 15.05 -18.15
N TYR A 366 4.00 14.40 -18.17
CA TYR A 366 2.73 15.10 -18.24
C TYR A 366 2.60 16.19 -17.18
N ALA A 367 2.84 15.82 -15.91
CA ALA A 367 2.69 16.76 -14.80
C ALA A 367 3.67 17.93 -14.88
N CYS A 368 4.95 17.65 -15.14
CA CYS A 368 5.99 18.68 -15.25
C CYS A 368 5.73 19.63 -16.44
N TRP A 369 5.38 19.09 -17.62
CA TRP A 369 5.10 19.91 -18.78
C TRP A 369 3.82 20.74 -18.63
N SER A 370 2.79 20.17 -18.02
CA SER A 370 1.55 20.91 -17.75
C SER A 370 1.78 22.06 -16.77
N LEU A 371 2.56 21.85 -15.72
CA LEU A 371 2.91 22.90 -14.75
C LEU A 371 3.79 23.97 -15.37
N ALA A 372 4.82 23.57 -16.14
CA ALA A 372 5.67 24.52 -16.89
C ALA A 372 4.87 25.33 -17.92
N ALA A 373 3.77 24.78 -18.44
CA ALA A 373 2.84 25.51 -19.32
C ALA A 373 1.82 26.37 -18.55
N GLY A 374 1.90 26.49 -17.22
CA GLY A 374 1.02 27.33 -16.41
C GLY A 374 -0.34 26.69 -16.06
N ALA A 375 -0.53 25.39 -16.28
CA ALA A 375 -1.79 24.72 -15.95
C ALA A 375 -2.03 24.68 -14.43
N ASN A 376 -3.30 24.86 -14.04
CA ASN A 376 -3.70 24.87 -12.64
C ASN A 376 -3.40 23.51 -11.96
N PRO A 377 -2.67 23.46 -10.83
CA PRO A 377 -2.33 22.22 -10.12
C PRO A 377 -3.53 21.38 -9.67
N ASN A 378 -4.67 22.01 -9.34
CA ASN A 378 -5.91 21.30 -9.01
C ASN A 378 -6.48 20.59 -10.24
N PHE A 379 -6.43 21.24 -11.40
CA PHE A 379 -6.83 20.62 -12.67
C PHE A 379 -5.92 19.40 -12.95
N ILE A 380 -4.60 19.54 -12.85
CA ILE A 380 -3.65 18.44 -13.07
C ILE A 380 -3.91 17.30 -12.08
N ALA A 381 -4.13 17.59 -10.80
CA ALA A 381 -4.46 16.59 -9.78
C ALA A 381 -5.71 15.79 -10.17
N LYS A 382 -6.77 16.48 -10.59
CA LYS A 382 -8.03 15.86 -11.04
C LYS A 382 -7.80 14.99 -12.29
N GLN A 383 -7.10 15.50 -13.31
CA GLN A 383 -6.75 14.74 -14.52
C GLN A 383 -5.97 13.46 -14.17
N MET A 384 -5.00 13.56 -13.25
CA MET A 384 -4.18 12.43 -12.81
C MET A 384 -4.92 11.49 -11.84
N GLY A 385 -6.08 11.84 -11.30
CA GLY A 385 -6.81 11.05 -10.29
C GLY A 385 -6.05 10.99 -8.96
N HIS A 386 -5.54 12.13 -8.51
CA HIS A 386 -5.07 12.35 -7.15
C HIS A 386 -6.25 12.82 -6.28
N THR A 387 -6.24 12.44 -5.00
CA THR A 387 -7.30 12.82 -4.04
C THR A 387 -7.30 14.33 -3.79
N ASP A 388 -6.11 14.96 -3.84
CA ASP A 388 -5.91 16.39 -3.64
C ASP A 388 -4.72 16.90 -4.47
N ALA A 389 -4.60 18.22 -4.59
CA ALA A 389 -3.48 18.87 -5.27
C ALA A 389 -2.18 18.88 -4.44
N GLN A 390 -2.23 18.56 -3.15
CA GLN A 390 -1.05 18.58 -2.30
C GLN A 390 0.05 17.63 -2.82
N MET A 391 -0.36 16.51 -3.41
CA MET A 391 0.56 15.59 -4.08
C MET A 391 1.29 16.27 -5.25
N VAL A 392 0.57 17.07 -6.05
CA VAL A 392 1.14 17.81 -7.19
C VAL A 392 2.15 18.85 -6.69
N TYR A 393 1.77 19.66 -5.72
CA TYR A 393 2.68 20.65 -5.11
C TYR A 393 3.92 20.01 -4.50
N ARG A 394 3.74 18.94 -3.74
CA ARG A 394 4.84 18.27 -3.05
C ARG A 394 5.83 17.61 -4.01
N VAL A 395 5.36 17.04 -5.11
CA VAL A 395 6.20 16.28 -6.05
C VAL A 395 6.77 17.18 -7.14
N TYR A 396 5.98 18.15 -7.63
CA TYR A 396 6.29 18.92 -8.84
C TYR A 396 6.42 20.42 -8.60
N GLY A 397 6.35 20.91 -7.35
CA GLY A 397 6.33 22.34 -7.06
C GLY A 397 7.53 23.12 -7.60
N SER A 398 8.71 22.49 -7.72
CA SER A 398 9.90 23.12 -8.33
C SER A 398 9.70 23.50 -9.79
N TRP A 399 8.83 22.80 -10.52
CA TRP A 399 8.51 23.08 -11.94
C TRP A 399 7.57 24.28 -12.13
N MET A 400 6.98 24.79 -11.04
CA MET A 400 6.15 25.99 -11.05
C MET A 400 6.95 27.27 -10.94
N ALA A 401 8.17 27.20 -10.37
CA ALA A 401 8.99 28.38 -10.08
C ALA A 401 9.59 29.04 -11.31
N GLU A 402 9.72 28.30 -12.43
CA GLU A 402 10.26 28.81 -13.70
C GLU A 402 9.35 29.85 -14.39
N ASN A 403 8.09 30.00 -13.94
CA ASN A 403 7.06 30.82 -14.59
C ASN A 403 6.63 32.06 -13.78
N ASN A 404 7.40 32.55 -12.82
CA ASN A 404 6.98 33.72 -12.02
C ASN A 404 6.77 35.01 -12.84
N GLN A 405 7.56 35.22 -13.90
CA GLN A 405 7.38 36.36 -14.79
C GLN A 405 6.10 36.26 -15.62
N ASP A 406 5.77 35.08 -16.12
CA ASP A 406 4.52 34.82 -16.85
C ASP A 406 3.29 34.98 -15.93
N GLN A 407 3.39 34.67 -14.66
CA GLN A 407 2.30 34.88 -13.69
C GLN A 407 1.97 36.36 -13.52
N VAL A 408 2.97 37.23 -13.45
CA VAL A 408 2.77 38.69 -13.37
C VAL A 408 2.11 39.21 -14.65
N LEU A 409 2.52 38.72 -15.82
CA LEU A 409 1.90 39.09 -17.10
C LEU A 409 0.43 38.66 -17.15
N ILE A 410 0.12 37.41 -16.75
CA ILE A 410 -1.26 36.89 -16.67
C ILE A 410 -2.11 37.72 -15.72
N LEU A 411 -1.58 38.07 -14.54
CA LEU A 411 -2.28 38.91 -13.58
C LEU A 411 -2.52 40.31 -14.11
N ASN A 412 -1.52 40.92 -14.73
CA ASN A 412 -1.65 42.23 -15.35
C ASN A 412 -2.71 42.22 -16.45
N GLN A 413 -2.73 41.18 -17.29
CA GLN A 413 -3.73 41.05 -18.36
C GLN A 413 -5.15 40.90 -17.79
N LYS A 414 -5.34 40.03 -16.79
CA LYS A 414 -6.68 39.74 -16.27
C LYS A 414 -7.19 40.78 -15.27
N LEU A 415 -6.31 41.36 -14.45
CA LEU A 415 -6.72 42.33 -13.45
C LEU A 415 -6.86 43.75 -14.01
N SER A 416 -6.18 44.07 -15.11
CA SER A 416 -6.40 45.34 -15.79
C SER A 416 -7.84 45.51 -16.32
N GLU A 417 -8.54 44.41 -16.63
CA GLU A 417 -9.97 44.45 -17.04
C GLU A 417 -10.90 44.87 -15.89
N PHE A 418 -10.44 44.74 -14.63
CA PHE A 418 -11.18 45.07 -13.42
C PHE A 418 -10.63 46.32 -12.71
N ALA A 419 -9.55 46.92 -13.23
CA ALA A 419 -8.98 48.11 -12.64
C ALA A 419 -9.92 49.32 -12.87
N PRO A 420 -10.35 50.07 -11.82
CA PRO A 420 -11.07 51.30 -12.03
C PRO A 420 -10.18 52.31 -12.78
N SER A 421 -10.77 53.07 -13.68
CA SER A 421 -10.06 54.14 -14.38
C SER A 421 -9.51 55.13 -13.34
N MET A 422 -8.20 55.17 -13.18
CA MET A 422 -7.54 56.11 -12.27
C MET A 422 -7.65 57.51 -12.91
N PRO A 423 -8.11 58.54 -12.19
CA PRO A 423 -8.05 59.90 -12.67
C PRO A 423 -6.58 60.26 -12.96
N HIS A 424 -6.28 60.71 -14.15
CA HIS A 424 -4.96 61.30 -14.40
C HIS A 424 -4.73 62.42 -13.41
N ALA A 425 -3.59 62.38 -12.73
CA ALA A 425 -3.15 63.57 -11.95
C ALA A 425 -3.07 64.73 -12.92
N VAL A 426 -3.95 65.74 -12.74
CA VAL A 426 -3.89 66.99 -13.45
C VAL A 426 -2.55 67.60 -13.12
N GLY A 427 -1.67 67.74 -14.11
CA GLY A 427 -0.37 68.40 -13.93
C GLY A 427 -0.62 69.79 -13.39
N SER A 428 0.00 70.07 -12.22
CA SER A 428 0.13 71.44 -11.74
C SER A 428 1.16 72.15 -12.61
N ASP A 429 0.69 72.65 -13.74
CA ASP A 429 1.42 73.73 -14.39
C ASP A 429 1.05 75.04 -13.67
N GLY A 430 2.04 75.74 -13.19
CA GLY A 430 1.98 77.17 -12.98
C GLY A 430 2.08 77.65 -11.49
N TYR A 431 3.25 77.99 -11.05
CA TYR A 431 3.64 79.40 -10.83
C TYR A 431 5.13 79.44 -10.47
#